data_849aab83f3a803819b50826853aa0fb7
#
_entry.id   849aab83f3a803819b50826853aa0fb7
#
_cell.length_a   1.000
_cell.length_b   1.000
_cell.length_c   1.000
_cell.angle_alpha   90.00
_cell.angle_beta   90.00
_cell.angle_gamma   90.00
#
_symmetry.space_group_name_H-M   'P 1'
#
loop_
_entity.id
_entity.type
_entity.pdbx_description
1 polymer ?
#
loop_
_entity_poly.entity_id
_entity_poly.type
_entity_poly.pdbx_seq_one_letter_code
_entity_poly.pdbx_strand_id
1 'polypeptide(L)'
;MGKNVSCQFCGNELEKGTKICPHCGSKVKKPFYKKWWVWLIVVLLAMAGMSQSPEEKVEKTPPEQEVSTPQETPSTDEKKETKPEAVTPSQPSSTTTSTPSAETSDTAEQSATAGQKNALKSAQQYLRSSAFSHDGLIEQLEFEQYSTEDATWAADNCGADWNEQAVASAKIYLSSSAFSYSGLVEQLEFEGFTAAQATYGVDNCGADWNEQAAKCAKTYLSMSSFSRQGLIDQLVFEGFTSAQAEYGVTQNGL
;
A
#
# COMPACT_ATOMS: atom_id res chain seq x y z
N MET A 1 -25.83 -13.93 -14.70
CA MET A 1 -26.65 -12.90 -14.04
C MET A 1 -25.69 -11.99 -13.26
N GLY A 2 -25.44 -10.79 -13.77
CA GLY A 2 -24.55 -9.82 -13.14
C GLY A 2 -25.21 -9.25 -11.88
N LYS A 3 -24.51 -9.30 -10.74
CA LYS A 3 -25.00 -8.66 -9.53
C LYS A 3 -24.76 -7.15 -9.66
N ASN A 4 -25.83 -6.36 -9.74
CA ASN A 4 -25.77 -4.91 -9.68
C ASN A 4 -25.30 -4.45 -8.29
N VAL A 5 -24.58 -3.31 -8.26
CA VAL A 5 -24.09 -2.68 -7.03
C VAL A 5 -24.82 -1.35 -6.88
N SER A 6 -25.36 -1.04 -5.72
CA SER A 6 -26.02 0.24 -5.48
C SER A 6 -24.98 1.34 -5.15
N CYS A 7 -25.21 2.55 -5.63
CA CYS A 7 -24.42 3.72 -5.28
C CYS A 7 -24.62 4.07 -3.81
N GLN A 8 -23.53 4.23 -3.06
CA GLN A 8 -23.59 4.55 -1.62
C GLN A 8 -24.14 5.95 -1.32
N PHE A 9 -24.10 6.86 -2.32
CA PHE A 9 -24.54 8.25 -2.15
C PHE A 9 -25.99 8.51 -2.59
N CYS A 10 -26.43 7.91 -3.70
CA CYS A 10 -27.76 8.18 -4.25
C CYS A 10 -28.67 6.93 -4.33
N GLY A 11 -28.20 5.76 -3.93
CA GLY A 11 -28.97 4.52 -3.92
C GLY A 11 -29.24 3.88 -5.29
N ASN A 12 -28.89 4.53 -6.40
CA ASN A 12 -29.15 4.02 -7.75
C ASN A 12 -28.31 2.79 -8.07
N GLU A 13 -28.87 1.85 -8.81
CA GLU A 13 -28.18 0.64 -9.27
C GLU A 13 -27.12 0.98 -10.33
N LEU A 14 -25.93 0.39 -10.17
CA LEU A 14 -24.77 0.59 -11.02
C LEU A 14 -24.31 -0.74 -11.59
N GLU A 15 -23.80 -0.72 -12.81
CA GLU A 15 -23.09 -1.86 -13.38
C GLU A 15 -21.77 -2.11 -12.64
N LYS A 16 -21.44 -3.40 -12.47
CA LYS A 16 -20.23 -3.83 -11.77
C LYS A 16 -18.98 -3.30 -12.49
N GLY A 17 -18.20 -2.48 -11.78
CA GLY A 17 -16.98 -1.88 -12.33
C GLY A 17 -17.08 -0.38 -12.64
N THR A 18 -18.26 0.23 -12.47
CA THR A 18 -18.45 1.67 -12.64
C THR A 18 -17.60 2.42 -11.61
N LYS A 19 -16.73 3.31 -12.08
CA LYS A 19 -15.85 4.12 -11.21
C LYS A 19 -16.51 5.43 -10.74
N ILE A 20 -17.45 5.94 -11.51
CA ILE A 20 -18.17 7.19 -11.22
C ILE A 20 -19.66 6.92 -11.44
N CYS A 21 -20.50 7.27 -10.47
CA CYS A 21 -21.94 7.13 -10.59
C CYS A 21 -22.48 8.07 -11.65
N PRO A 22 -23.18 7.59 -12.72
CA PRO A 22 -23.71 8.45 -13.78
C PRO A 22 -24.88 9.35 -13.29
N HIS A 23 -25.48 9.03 -12.14
CA HIS A 23 -26.62 9.79 -11.61
C HIS A 23 -26.24 10.94 -10.68
N CYS A 24 -25.18 10.76 -9.85
CA CYS A 24 -24.80 11.77 -8.87
C CYS A 24 -23.35 12.24 -9.01
N GLY A 25 -22.60 11.70 -9.97
CA GLY A 25 -21.19 12.08 -10.19
C GLY A 25 -20.20 11.56 -9.13
N SER A 26 -20.68 10.90 -8.07
CA SER A 26 -19.82 10.42 -6.97
C SER A 26 -18.96 9.25 -7.39
N LYS A 27 -17.70 9.20 -6.91
CA LYS A 27 -16.81 8.06 -7.10
C LYS A 27 -17.33 6.83 -6.36
N VAL A 28 -17.49 5.72 -7.06
CA VAL A 28 -17.93 4.44 -6.47
C VAL A 28 -16.73 3.74 -5.85
N LYS A 29 -16.59 3.84 -4.53
CA LYS A 29 -15.52 3.15 -3.78
C LYS A 29 -15.71 1.63 -3.88
N LYS A 30 -14.67 0.89 -4.27
CA LYS A 30 -14.69 -0.58 -4.21
C LYS A 30 -14.62 -1.01 -2.75
N PRO A 31 -15.43 -1.99 -2.30
CA PRO A 31 -15.39 -2.44 -0.91
C PRO A 31 -13.99 -2.99 -0.58
N PHE A 32 -13.34 -2.39 0.40
CA PHE A 32 -11.96 -2.66 0.83
C PHE A 32 -11.71 -4.10 1.30
N TYR A 33 -12.74 -4.79 1.84
CA TYR A 33 -12.64 -6.17 2.32
C TYR A 33 -12.38 -7.22 1.21
N LYS A 34 -12.41 -6.81 -0.08
CA LYS A 34 -12.03 -7.66 -1.21
C LYS A 34 -10.54 -7.61 -1.54
N LYS A 35 -9.78 -6.75 -0.88
CA LYS A 35 -8.33 -6.74 -1.02
C LYS A 35 -7.75 -7.83 -0.11
N TRP A 36 -7.03 -8.77 -0.68
CA TRP A 36 -6.44 -9.93 -0.03
C TRP A 36 -5.62 -9.60 1.23
N TRP A 37 -4.89 -8.53 1.24
CA TRP A 37 -4.06 -8.14 2.37
C TRP A 37 -4.87 -7.66 3.60
N VAL A 38 -6.10 -7.20 3.45
CA VAL A 38 -7.01 -6.94 4.57
C VAL A 38 -7.26 -8.23 5.36
N TRP A 39 -7.35 -9.36 4.64
CA TRP A 39 -7.44 -10.68 5.25
C TRP A 39 -6.14 -11.08 5.95
N LEU A 40 -4.97 -10.67 5.42
CA LEU A 40 -3.68 -10.86 6.10
C LEU A 40 -3.61 -10.11 7.43
N ILE A 41 -4.06 -8.86 7.49
CA ILE A 41 -4.13 -8.09 8.74
C ILE A 41 -5.13 -8.71 9.71
N VAL A 42 -6.29 -9.17 9.25
CA VAL A 42 -7.29 -9.86 10.08
C VAL A 42 -6.73 -11.17 10.63
N VAL A 43 -5.98 -11.94 9.83
CA VAL A 43 -5.32 -13.18 10.26
C VAL A 43 -4.19 -12.88 11.25
N LEU A 44 -3.38 -11.84 11.02
CA LEU A 44 -2.33 -11.40 11.96
C LEU A 44 -2.90 -10.95 13.30
N LEU A 45 -3.99 -10.19 13.30
CA LEU A 45 -4.70 -9.78 14.52
C LEU A 45 -5.36 -10.97 15.23
N ALA A 46 -5.89 -11.94 14.49
CA ALA A 46 -6.46 -13.15 15.07
C ALA A 46 -5.39 -14.06 15.69
N MET A 47 -4.18 -14.14 15.10
CA MET A 47 -3.06 -14.88 15.68
C MET A 47 -2.45 -14.19 16.91
N ALA A 48 -2.41 -12.86 16.96
CA ALA A 48 -1.95 -12.10 18.12
C ALA A 48 -2.88 -12.25 19.34
N GLY A 49 -4.16 -12.60 19.12
CA GLY A 49 -5.16 -12.82 20.17
C GLY A 49 -5.18 -14.24 20.78
N MET A 50 -4.41 -15.20 20.24
CA MET A 50 -4.45 -16.61 20.67
C MET A 50 -3.25 -17.05 21.53
N SER A 51 -2.61 -16.14 22.24
CA SER A 51 -1.55 -16.50 23.18
C SER A 51 -2.09 -16.58 24.62
N GLN A 52 -2.94 -17.57 24.90
CA GLN A 52 -3.11 -18.11 26.25
C GLN A 52 -3.44 -19.60 26.17
N SER A 53 -2.50 -20.40 26.70
CA SER A 53 -2.58 -21.85 26.87
C SER A 53 -3.61 -22.24 27.93
N PRO A 54 -3.99 -23.57 28.00
CA PRO A 54 -3.21 -24.42 28.89
C PRO A 54 -2.82 -25.77 28.28
N GLU A 55 -1.76 -26.31 28.84
CA GLU A 55 -1.20 -27.63 28.62
C GLU A 55 -2.23 -28.74 28.86
N GLU A 56 -2.24 -29.73 27.95
CA GLU A 56 -2.52 -31.11 28.37
C GLU A 56 -1.74 -32.10 27.48
N LYS A 57 -1.11 -33.01 28.18
CA LYS A 57 -0.14 -34.00 27.85
C LYS A 57 -0.87 -35.26 27.44
N VAL A 58 -0.37 -36.02 26.43
CA VAL A 58 -0.36 -37.49 26.32
C VAL A 58 0.00 -37.86 24.85
N GLU A 59 1.16 -38.38 24.64
CA GLU A 59 1.69 -39.71 24.49
C GLU A 59 1.54 -40.42 23.13
N LYS A 60 2.73 -40.62 22.47
CA LYS A 60 3.22 -41.79 21.67
C LYS A 60 2.28 -42.54 20.71
N THR A 61 2.65 -42.98 19.56
CA THR A 61 3.83 -43.53 18.88
C THR A 61 3.42 -43.93 17.45
N PRO A 62 4.33 -44.06 16.44
CA PRO A 62 4.04 -44.35 15.03
C PRO A 62 4.00 -45.87 14.72
N PRO A 63 3.66 -46.26 13.50
CA PRO A 63 4.65 -46.73 12.52
C PRO A 63 4.28 -46.35 11.07
N GLU A 64 5.25 -46.09 10.26
CA GLU A 64 6.13 -46.91 9.40
C GLU A 64 5.57 -47.35 8.02
N GLN A 65 6.34 -46.93 6.98
CA GLN A 65 6.61 -47.56 5.66
C GLN A 65 5.46 -47.55 4.61
N GLU A 66 5.68 -47.39 3.30
CA GLU A 66 6.82 -47.68 2.38
C GLU A 66 6.61 -46.93 1.05
N VAL A 67 7.65 -46.36 0.50
CA VAL A 67 8.37 -46.59 -0.79
C VAL A 67 7.52 -46.83 -2.04
N SER A 68 7.63 -45.93 -3.00
CA SER A 68 7.97 -46.28 -4.40
C SER A 68 8.21 -45.03 -5.26
N THR A 69 9.45 -44.80 -5.67
CA THR A 69 9.89 -44.18 -6.91
C THR A 69 9.95 -45.28 -7.97
N PRO A 70 9.88 -45.05 -9.29
CA PRO A 70 10.87 -44.29 -10.05
C PRO A 70 10.34 -43.56 -11.33
N GLN A 71 11.13 -42.55 -11.75
CA GLN A 71 11.80 -42.35 -13.07
C GLN A 71 10.90 -42.29 -14.33
N GLU A 72 11.02 -41.32 -15.23
CA GLU A 72 12.12 -41.01 -16.14
C GLU A 72 11.85 -39.71 -16.93
N THR A 73 12.90 -38.96 -17.21
CA THR A 73 13.12 -37.93 -18.23
C THR A 73 13.25 -38.58 -19.64
N PRO A 74 13.54 -37.89 -20.78
CA PRO A 74 13.78 -36.48 -21.09
C PRO A 74 13.26 -36.02 -22.49
N SER A 75 13.66 -34.83 -22.90
CA SER A 75 14.04 -34.31 -24.25
C SER A 75 13.28 -33.06 -24.66
N THR A 76 13.94 -31.97 -24.84
CA THR A 76 14.89 -31.41 -25.83
C THR A 76 14.23 -30.58 -26.92
N ASP A 77 14.81 -29.36 -27.08
CA ASP A 77 14.97 -28.47 -28.24
C ASP A 77 13.80 -27.49 -28.52
N GLU A 78 13.98 -26.25 -28.91
CA GLU A 78 15.08 -25.47 -29.48
C GLU A 78 14.71 -23.98 -29.52
N LYS A 79 15.65 -23.13 -29.12
CA LYS A 79 16.16 -21.89 -29.68
C LYS A 79 15.28 -21.04 -30.64
N LYS A 80 14.99 -19.79 -30.31
CA LYS A 80 15.21 -18.68 -31.23
C LYS A 80 15.37 -17.33 -30.49
N GLU A 81 16.56 -16.82 -30.61
CA GLU A 81 17.04 -15.49 -30.30
C GLU A 81 16.42 -14.46 -31.27
N THR A 82 15.92 -13.35 -30.77
CA THR A 82 15.86 -12.10 -31.55
C THR A 82 15.93 -10.91 -30.59
N LYS A 83 16.99 -10.13 -30.74
CA LYS A 83 17.23 -8.85 -30.12
C LYS A 83 16.54 -7.77 -30.94
N PRO A 84 15.91 -6.75 -30.33
CA PRO A 84 15.81 -5.43 -30.93
C PRO A 84 16.41 -4.34 -30.04
N GLU A 85 17.26 -3.63 -30.58
CA GLU A 85 17.42 -2.22 -30.89
C GLU A 85 16.97 -1.19 -29.83
N ALA A 86 17.97 -0.43 -29.40
CA ALA A 86 17.89 0.72 -28.53
C ALA A 86 17.24 1.90 -29.28
N VAL A 87 16.28 2.56 -28.60
CA VAL A 87 15.80 3.89 -28.98
C VAL A 87 16.00 4.81 -27.80
N THR A 88 16.87 5.78 -27.99
CA THR A 88 17.16 6.89 -27.09
C THR A 88 15.99 7.88 -27.07
N PRO A 89 15.51 8.33 -25.91
CA PRO A 89 14.56 9.43 -25.86
C PRO A 89 15.27 10.77 -25.68
N SER A 90 14.87 11.69 -26.53
CA SER A 90 15.22 13.10 -26.46
C SER A 90 14.46 13.79 -25.34
N GLN A 91 15.21 14.55 -24.55
CA GLN A 91 14.73 15.47 -23.54
C GLN A 91 14.22 16.77 -24.21
N PRO A 92 13.20 17.42 -23.69
CA PRO A 92 13.21 18.87 -23.64
C PRO A 92 13.13 19.40 -22.19
N SER A 93 14.11 20.19 -21.87
CA SER A 93 14.09 21.16 -20.79
C SER A 93 12.94 22.15 -20.97
N SER A 94 12.26 22.44 -19.88
CA SER A 94 11.80 23.81 -19.59
C SER A 94 11.60 23.99 -18.09
N THR A 95 12.49 24.71 -17.54
CA THR A 95 12.48 25.41 -16.26
C THR A 95 11.22 26.27 -16.16
N THR A 96 10.44 26.09 -15.10
CA THR A 96 9.68 27.21 -14.53
C THR A 96 9.65 27.02 -13.01
N THR A 97 10.50 27.73 -12.35
CA THR A 97 10.49 28.05 -10.92
C THR A 97 9.21 28.82 -10.63
N SER A 98 8.32 28.25 -9.86
CA SER A 98 7.24 28.98 -9.19
C SER A 98 7.41 28.77 -7.70
N THR A 99 7.99 29.77 -7.05
CA THR A 99 7.94 29.99 -5.61
C THR A 99 6.46 30.14 -5.22
N PRO A 100 5.91 29.34 -4.30
CA PRO A 100 4.59 29.62 -3.76
C PRO A 100 4.69 30.80 -2.81
N SER A 101 3.99 31.86 -3.15
CA SER A 101 3.84 33.07 -2.37
C SER A 101 3.05 32.78 -1.07
N ALA A 102 3.63 33.14 0.04
CA ALA A 102 3.05 33.02 1.39
C ALA A 102 1.89 33.99 1.68
N GLU A 103 1.29 34.61 0.66
CA GLU A 103 0.28 35.66 0.85
C GLU A 103 -1.18 35.21 0.70
N THR A 104 -1.45 33.93 0.38
CA THR A 104 -2.81 33.45 0.15
C THR A 104 -3.52 32.91 1.41
N SER A 105 -2.78 32.60 2.47
CA SER A 105 -3.34 32.00 3.69
C SER A 105 -4.16 32.96 4.57
N ASP A 106 -3.75 34.22 4.65
CA ASP A 106 -4.40 35.21 5.55
C ASP A 106 -5.82 35.65 5.09
N THR A 107 -6.07 35.62 3.79
CA THR A 107 -7.37 36.07 3.24
C THR A 107 -8.44 34.97 3.36
N ALA A 108 -8.07 33.72 3.28
CA ALA A 108 -8.99 32.58 3.41
C ALA A 108 -9.46 32.39 4.86
N GLU A 109 -8.60 32.61 5.86
CA GLU A 109 -8.96 32.48 7.27
C GLU A 109 -9.94 33.58 7.73
N GLN A 110 -9.92 34.75 7.14
CA GLN A 110 -10.81 35.86 7.54
C GLN A 110 -12.28 35.64 7.13
N SER A 111 -12.52 34.85 6.07
CA SER A 111 -13.88 34.55 5.58
C SER A 111 -14.41 33.20 6.07
N ALA A 112 -13.57 32.37 6.71
CA ALA A 112 -13.91 31.01 7.13
C ALA A 112 -14.95 30.98 8.26
N THR A 113 -15.85 29.98 8.19
CA THR A 113 -16.82 29.70 9.25
C THR A 113 -16.16 29.22 10.53
N ALA A 114 -16.91 29.21 11.65
CA ALA A 114 -16.41 28.65 12.90
C ALA A 114 -16.10 27.14 12.78
N GLY A 115 -16.90 26.40 12.00
CA GLY A 115 -16.68 24.97 11.70
C GLY A 115 -15.36 24.76 10.94
N GLN A 116 -15.14 25.52 9.87
CA GLN A 116 -13.91 25.49 9.07
C GLN A 116 -12.66 25.79 9.91
N LYS A 117 -12.72 26.82 10.76
CA LYS A 117 -11.58 27.16 11.64
C LYS A 117 -11.27 26.08 12.67
N ASN A 118 -12.28 25.41 13.20
CA ASN A 118 -12.07 24.29 14.12
C ASN A 118 -11.52 23.06 13.38
N ALA A 119 -12.07 22.70 12.22
CA ALA A 119 -11.57 21.62 11.38
C ALA A 119 -10.11 21.85 10.97
N LEU A 120 -9.75 23.09 10.61
CA LEU A 120 -8.37 23.45 10.28
C LEU A 120 -7.40 23.23 11.45
N LYS A 121 -7.79 23.59 12.67
CA LYS A 121 -6.97 23.33 13.86
C LYS A 121 -6.76 21.83 14.09
N SER A 122 -7.81 21.01 13.95
CA SER A 122 -7.71 19.56 14.03
C SER A 122 -6.82 19.01 12.92
N ALA A 123 -7.00 19.44 11.67
CA ALA A 123 -6.14 19.07 10.54
C ALA A 123 -4.65 19.32 10.83
N GLN A 124 -4.32 20.54 11.26
CA GLN A 124 -2.94 20.91 11.62
C GLN A 124 -2.40 20.13 12.83
N GLN A 125 -3.26 19.72 13.76
CA GLN A 125 -2.85 18.87 14.89
C GLN A 125 -2.51 17.46 14.41
N TYR A 126 -3.33 16.88 13.53
CA TYR A 126 -3.07 15.57 12.93
C TYR A 126 -1.76 15.57 12.14
N LEU A 127 -1.53 16.55 11.29
CA LEU A 127 -0.31 16.66 10.47
C LEU A 127 0.96 16.86 11.30
N ARG A 128 0.87 17.35 12.54
CA ARG A 128 2.02 17.40 13.47
C ARG A 128 2.33 16.06 14.13
N SER A 129 1.36 15.18 14.25
CA SER A 129 1.50 13.90 14.97
C SER A 129 1.68 12.69 14.07
N SER A 130 1.19 12.77 12.83
CA SER A 130 1.23 11.68 11.85
C SER A 130 1.19 12.21 10.43
N ALA A 131 1.53 11.36 9.48
CA ALA A 131 1.38 11.65 8.06
C ALA A 131 -0.01 11.25 7.57
N PHE A 132 -0.59 12.08 6.70
CA PHE A 132 -1.89 11.85 6.06
C PHE A 132 -1.84 12.18 4.58
N SER A 133 -2.63 11.49 3.79
CA SER A 133 -3.02 11.97 2.47
C SER A 133 -4.10 13.05 2.60
N HIS A 134 -4.33 13.83 1.55
CA HIS A 134 -5.42 14.80 1.51
C HIS A 134 -6.78 14.15 1.78
N ASP A 135 -7.08 13.06 1.06
CA ASP A 135 -8.34 12.33 1.22
C ASP A 135 -8.43 11.65 2.60
N GLY A 136 -7.30 11.09 3.10
CA GLY A 136 -7.25 10.48 4.43
C GLY A 136 -7.47 11.48 5.56
N LEU A 137 -6.97 12.71 5.41
CA LEU A 137 -7.21 13.78 6.38
C LEU A 137 -8.68 14.20 6.39
N ILE A 138 -9.32 14.30 5.22
CA ILE A 138 -10.76 14.57 5.13
C ILE A 138 -11.55 13.45 5.81
N GLU A 139 -11.24 12.17 5.52
CA GLU A 139 -11.92 11.01 6.14
C GLU A 139 -11.76 11.02 7.67
N GLN A 140 -10.57 11.41 8.18
CA GLN A 140 -10.32 11.52 9.60
C GLN A 140 -11.14 12.62 10.26
N LEU A 141 -11.25 13.79 9.62
CA LEU A 141 -12.07 14.90 10.13
C LEU A 141 -13.57 14.57 10.07
N GLU A 142 -14.04 13.92 9.02
CA GLU A 142 -15.42 13.41 8.93
C GLU A 142 -15.73 12.39 10.05
N PHE A 143 -14.77 11.52 10.39
CA PHE A 143 -14.90 10.60 11.52
C PHE A 143 -15.10 11.35 12.85
N GLU A 144 -14.49 12.53 13.00
CA GLU A 144 -14.68 13.42 14.15
C GLU A 144 -15.96 14.27 14.07
N GLN A 145 -16.83 13.97 13.11
CA GLN A 145 -18.13 14.62 12.94
C GLN A 145 -18.07 16.05 12.39
N TYR A 146 -16.95 16.45 11.77
CA TYR A 146 -16.95 17.64 10.93
C TYR A 146 -17.76 17.37 9.66
N SER A 147 -18.42 18.40 9.13
CA SER A 147 -19.10 18.27 7.83
C SER A 147 -18.06 18.03 6.72
N THR A 148 -18.46 17.33 5.65
CA THR A 148 -17.60 17.16 4.47
C THR A 148 -17.07 18.48 3.92
N GLU A 149 -17.90 19.54 3.97
CA GLU A 149 -17.53 20.89 3.52
C GLU A 149 -16.44 21.49 4.41
N ASP A 150 -16.58 21.41 5.75
CA ASP A 150 -15.58 21.92 6.69
C ASP A 150 -14.29 21.11 6.64
N ALA A 151 -14.38 19.78 6.51
CA ALA A 151 -13.23 18.86 6.42
C ALA A 151 -12.43 19.10 5.13
N THR A 152 -13.11 19.21 3.99
CA THR A 152 -12.47 19.48 2.70
C THR A 152 -11.80 20.85 2.72
N TRP A 153 -12.52 21.88 3.20
CA TRP A 153 -11.96 23.21 3.32
C TRP A 153 -10.70 23.22 4.21
N ALA A 154 -10.72 22.50 5.33
CA ALA A 154 -9.56 22.38 6.23
C ALA A 154 -8.37 21.69 5.58
N ALA A 155 -8.59 20.60 4.84
CA ALA A 155 -7.55 19.89 4.12
C ALA A 155 -6.93 20.75 2.99
N ASP A 156 -7.75 21.54 2.30
CA ASP A 156 -7.30 22.47 1.25
C ASP A 156 -6.49 23.65 1.81
N ASN A 157 -6.74 24.04 3.07
CA ASN A 157 -6.14 25.24 3.68
C ASN A 157 -5.15 24.95 4.82
N CYS A 158 -4.86 23.68 5.13
CA CYS A 158 -3.94 23.30 6.23
C CYS A 158 -2.46 23.60 5.96
N GLY A 159 -2.10 23.93 4.72
CA GLY A 159 -0.73 24.23 4.31
C GLY A 159 0.19 23.02 4.18
N ALA A 160 -0.35 21.81 4.08
CA ALA A 160 0.43 20.60 3.92
C ALA A 160 1.03 20.49 2.51
N ASP A 161 2.28 20.08 2.43
CA ASP A 161 2.86 19.52 1.20
C ASP A 161 2.54 18.02 1.14
N TRP A 162 1.61 17.65 0.26
CA TRP A 162 1.15 16.27 0.15
C TRP A 162 2.21 15.30 -0.38
N ASN A 163 3.21 15.79 -1.09
CA ASN A 163 4.37 14.98 -1.48
C ASN A 163 5.23 14.64 -0.25
N GLU A 164 5.52 15.64 0.59
CA GLU A 164 6.24 15.41 1.85
C GLU A 164 5.43 14.54 2.83
N GLN A 165 4.13 14.66 2.85
CA GLN A 165 3.26 13.76 3.61
C GLN A 165 3.37 12.32 3.11
N ALA A 166 3.44 12.10 1.80
CA ALA A 166 3.65 10.77 1.21
C ALA A 166 5.03 10.19 1.59
N VAL A 167 6.09 11.01 1.58
CA VAL A 167 7.42 10.59 2.05
C VAL A 167 7.41 10.18 3.52
N ALA A 168 6.74 10.99 4.36
CA ALA A 168 6.63 10.69 5.79
C ALA A 168 5.82 9.41 6.03
N SER A 169 4.71 9.20 5.32
CA SER A 169 3.90 7.99 5.40
C SER A 169 4.68 6.75 4.95
N ALA A 170 5.43 6.84 3.83
CA ALA A 170 6.31 5.76 3.37
C ALA A 170 7.32 5.34 4.46
N LYS A 171 7.98 6.31 5.11
CA LYS A 171 8.92 6.04 6.21
C LYS A 171 8.26 5.39 7.41
N ILE A 172 7.04 5.78 7.76
CA ILE A 172 6.26 5.15 8.85
C ILE A 172 6.02 3.66 8.52
N TYR A 173 5.56 3.35 7.30
CA TYR A 173 5.35 1.97 6.87
C TYR A 173 6.64 1.14 6.91
N LEU A 174 7.74 1.66 6.38
CA LEU A 174 9.04 0.99 6.38
C LEU A 174 9.64 0.78 7.77
N SER A 175 9.24 1.60 8.74
CA SER A 175 9.66 1.43 10.14
C SER A 175 8.96 0.26 10.83
N SER A 176 7.75 -0.07 10.40
CA SER A 176 6.89 -1.09 11.01
C SER A 176 6.94 -2.44 10.27
N SER A 177 7.14 -2.42 8.96
CA SER A 177 7.10 -3.62 8.12
C SER A 177 8.02 -3.48 6.91
N ALA A 178 8.37 -4.63 6.31
CA ALA A 178 9.09 -4.66 5.06
C ALA A 178 8.11 -4.54 3.88
N PHE A 179 8.47 -3.74 2.89
CA PHE A 179 7.70 -3.55 1.66
C PHE A 179 8.59 -3.67 0.44
N SER A 180 8.02 -4.15 -0.67
CA SER A 180 8.59 -3.90 -1.99
C SER A 180 8.27 -2.48 -2.44
N TYR A 181 8.98 -1.97 -3.45
CA TYR A 181 8.70 -0.67 -4.05
C TYR A 181 7.24 -0.56 -4.51
N SER A 182 6.79 -1.51 -5.32
CA SER A 182 5.41 -1.52 -5.83
C SER A 182 4.37 -1.71 -4.73
N GLY A 183 4.65 -2.57 -3.76
CA GLY A 183 3.75 -2.79 -2.62
C GLY A 183 3.60 -1.54 -1.74
N LEU A 184 4.66 -0.75 -1.58
CA LEU A 184 4.58 0.51 -0.84
C LEU A 184 3.84 1.59 -1.62
N VAL A 185 4.03 1.68 -2.96
CA VAL A 185 3.23 2.58 -3.82
C VAL A 185 1.74 2.24 -3.71
N GLU A 186 1.39 0.96 -3.85
CA GLU A 186 0.00 0.51 -3.71
C GLU A 186 -0.58 0.81 -2.32
N GLN A 187 0.24 0.69 -1.27
CA GLN A 187 -0.17 1.01 0.10
C GLN A 187 -0.49 2.50 0.26
N LEU A 188 0.37 3.38 -0.27
CA LEU A 188 0.13 4.81 -0.21
C LEU A 188 -1.09 5.23 -1.05
N GLU A 189 -1.29 4.64 -2.24
CA GLU A 189 -2.51 4.87 -3.02
C GLU A 189 -3.76 4.42 -2.26
N PHE A 190 -3.66 3.34 -1.50
CA PHE A 190 -4.75 2.88 -0.65
C PHE A 190 -5.08 3.86 0.48
N GLU A 191 -4.06 4.52 1.04
CA GLU A 191 -4.21 5.59 2.06
C GLU A 191 -4.79 6.90 1.47
N GLY A 192 -5.06 6.93 0.16
CA GLY A 192 -5.67 8.07 -0.52
C GLY A 192 -4.66 9.07 -1.10
N PHE A 193 -3.36 8.75 -1.13
CA PHE A 193 -2.43 9.52 -1.94
C PHE A 193 -2.72 9.30 -3.43
N THR A 194 -2.52 10.32 -4.24
CA THR A 194 -2.56 10.15 -5.69
C THR A 194 -1.38 9.29 -6.15
N ALA A 195 -1.49 8.63 -7.32
CA ALA A 195 -0.39 7.82 -7.88
C ALA A 195 0.93 8.61 -8.00
N ALA A 196 0.85 9.90 -8.33
CA ALA A 196 2.04 10.77 -8.40
C ALA A 196 2.65 11.02 -7.02
N GLN A 197 1.84 11.28 -6.01
CA GLN A 197 2.29 11.48 -4.62
C GLN A 197 2.85 10.18 -4.03
N ALA A 198 2.18 9.04 -4.26
CA ALA A 198 2.62 7.74 -3.81
C ALA A 198 3.99 7.39 -4.39
N THR A 199 4.16 7.55 -5.71
CA THR A 199 5.44 7.35 -6.39
C THR A 199 6.51 8.29 -5.83
N TYR A 200 6.21 9.59 -5.70
CA TYR A 200 7.13 10.56 -5.11
C TYR A 200 7.55 10.18 -3.69
N GLY A 201 6.59 9.76 -2.86
CA GLY A 201 6.83 9.32 -1.49
C GLY A 201 7.79 8.15 -1.42
N VAL A 202 7.59 7.14 -2.27
CA VAL A 202 8.41 5.93 -2.32
C VAL A 202 9.80 6.22 -2.90
N ASP A 203 9.91 7.07 -3.93
CA ASP A 203 11.19 7.48 -4.52
C ASP A 203 12.07 8.26 -3.53
N ASN A 204 11.44 9.02 -2.62
CA ASN A 204 12.13 9.91 -1.68
C ASN A 204 12.16 9.42 -0.22
N CYS A 205 11.66 8.22 0.06
CA CYS A 205 11.68 7.67 1.43
C CYS A 205 13.06 7.21 1.90
N GLY A 206 14.02 7.01 0.98
CA GLY A 206 15.37 6.58 1.30
C GLY A 206 15.49 5.08 1.60
N ALA A 207 14.60 4.26 1.10
CA ALA A 207 14.63 2.80 1.30
C ALA A 207 15.77 2.15 0.49
N ASP A 208 16.45 1.17 1.10
CA ASP A 208 17.22 0.16 0.37
C ASP A 208 16.32 -1.05 0.10
N TRP A 209 15.93 -1.24 -1.16
CA TRP A 209 14.99 -2.29 -1.56
C TRP A 209 15.58 -3.70 -1.45
N ASN A 210 16.90 -3.85 -1.48
CA ASN A 210 17.56 -5.13 -1.19
C ASN A 210 17.42 -5.46 0.30
N GLU A 211 17.66 -4.47 1.19
CA GLU A 211 17.43 -4.66 2.62
C GLU A 211 15.97 -4.94 2.95
N GLN A 212 15.04 -4.30 2.26
CA GLN A 212 13.62 -4.58 2.43
C GLN A 212 13.27 -6.02 2.03
N ALA A 213 13.82 -6.53 0.92
CA ALA A 213 13.65 -7.92 0.51
C ALA A 213 14.25 -8.88 1.55
N ALA A 214 15.42 -8.57 2.13
CA ALA A 214 16.02 -9.38 3.18
C ALA A 214 15.18 -9.41 4.47
N LYS A 215 14.62 -8.28 4.88
CA LYS A 215 13.67 -8.19 6.02
C LYS A 215 12.39 -8.98 5.76
N CYS A 216 11.84 -8.89 4.54
CA CYS A 216 10.65 -9.63 4.15
C CYS A 216 10.91 -11.14 4.17
N ALA A 217 12.02 -11.61 3.57
CA ALA A 217 12.45 -13.00 3.60
C ALA A 217 12.59 -13.52 5.05
N LYS A 218 13.24 -12.74 5.92
CA LYS A 218 13.38 -13.08 7.35
C LYS A 218 12.01 -13.25 8.03
N THR A 219 11.07 -12.36 7.72
CA THR A 219 9.71 -12.45 8.27
C THR A 219 9.03 -13.75 7.84
N TYR A 220 9.09 -14.12 6.56
CA TYR A 220 8.52 -15.38 6.06
C TYR A 220 9.16 -16.60 6.73
N LEU A 221 10.49 -16.62 6.85
CA LEU A 221 11.22 -17.73 7.48
C LEU A 221 10.96 -17.86 8.99
N SER A 222 10.57 -16.77 9.64
CA SER A 222 10.16 -16.82 11.06
C SER A 222 8.78 -17.45 11.26
N MET A 223 7.94 -17.41 10.23
CA MET A 223 6.57 -17.94 10.29
C MET A 223 6.46 -19.36 9.72
N SER A 224 7.28 -19.71 8.74
CA SER A 224 7.20 -21.01 8.05
C SER A 224 8.52 -21.39 7.39
N SER A 225 8.68 -22.70 7.09
CA SER A 225 9.82 -23.20 6.32
C SER A 225 9.57 -23.03 4.84
N PHE A 226 10.60 -22.58 4.11
CA PHE A 226 10.57 -22.42 2.66
C PHE A 226 11.77 -23.11 2.03
N SER A 227 11.59 -23.62 0.81
CA SER A 227 12.73 -23.89 -0.07
C SER A 227 13.26 -22.56 -0.60
N ARG A 228 14.54 -22.53 -1.02
CA ARG A 228 15.13 -21.34 -1.65
C ARG A 228 14.24 -20.78 -2.76
N GLN A 229 13.85 -21.61 -3.73
CA GLN A 229 13.03 -21.18 -4.86
C GLN A 229 11.64 -20.71 -4.40
N GLY A 230 11.00 -21.45 -3.51
CA GLY A 230 9.66 -21.05 -3.02
C GLY A 230 9.66 -19.70 -2.29
N LEU A 231 10.75 -19.35 -1.59
CA LEU A 231 10.86 -18.03 -0.96
C LEU A 231 11.14 -16.93 -1.99
N ILE A 232 11.97 -17.21 -3.01
CA ILE A 232 12.18 -16.26 -4.13
C ILE A 232 10.85 -15.97 -4.82
N ASP A 233 10.09 -17.01 -5.18
CA ASP A 233 8.79 -16.85 -5.85
C ASP A 233 7.81 -16.06 -4.99
N GLN A 234 7.81 -16.28 -3.67
CA GLN A 234 6.98 -15.52 -2.74
C GLN A 234 7.37 -14.02 -2.71
N LEU A 235 8.66 -13.72 -2.65
CA LEU A 235 9.11 -12.32 -2.65
C LEU A 235 8.81 -11.61 -3.98
N VAL A 236 8.94 -12.31 -5.10
CA VAL A 236 8.54 -11.78 -6.42
C VAL A 236 7.04 -11.52 -6.45
N PHE A 237 6.23 -12.40 -5.87
CA PHE A 237 4.80 -12.20 -5.73
C PHE A 237 4.44 -10.96 -4.88
N GLU A 238 5.25 -10.65 -3.85
CA GLU A 238 5.12 -9.43 -3.04
C GLU A 238 5.58 -8.16 -3.78
N GLY A 239 6.05 -8.30 -5.03
CA GLY A 239 6.44 -7.18 -5.88
C GLY A 239 7.92 -6.79 -5.81
N PHE A 240 8.79 -7.60 -5.17
CA PHE A 240 10.23 -7.44 -5.31
C PHE A 240 10.69 -7.89 -6.70
N THR A 241 11.73 -7.28 -7.24
CA THR A 241 12.39 -7.80 -8.44
C THR A 241 13.07 -9.14 -8.13
N SER A 242 13.29 -9.97 -9.16
CA SER A 242 13.99 -11.26 -8.97
C SER A 242 15.37 -11.08 -8.32
N ALA A 243 16.11 -10.04 -8.70
CA ALA A 243 17.42 -9.75 -8.11
C ALA A 243 17.33 -9.38 -6.61
N GLN A 244 16.33 -8.58 -6.22
CA GLN A 244 16.06 -8.26 -4.81
C GLN A 244 15.62 -9.50 -4.02
N ALA A 245 14.77 -10.33 -4.60
CA ALA A 245 14.31 -11.58 -4.00
C ALA A 245 15.48 -12.56 -3.78
N GLU A 246 16.33 -12.77 -4.78
CA GLU A 246 17.54 -13.59 -4.67
C GLU A 246 18.50 -13.05 -3.59
N TYR A 247 18.72 -11.74 -3.57
CA TYR A 247 19.52 -11.09 -2.54
C TYR A 247 18.91 -11.34 -1.14
N GLY A 248 17.63 -11.09 -0.98
CA GLY A 248 16.93 -11.23 0.30
C GLY A 248 17.00 -12.66 0.84
N VAL A 249 16.79 -13.67 -0.02
CA VAL A 249 16.87 -15.10 0.33
C VAL A 249 18.29 -15.49 0.70
N THR A 250 19.29 -15.04 -0.07
CA THR A 250 20.71 -15.31 0.19
C THR A 250 21.17 -14.72 1.51
N GLN A 251 20.75 -13.50 1.85
CA GLN A 251 21.08 -12.87 3.15
C GLN A 251 20.52 -13.64 4.35
N ASN A 252 19.52 -14.47 4.15
CA ASN A 252 18.92 -15.31 5.18
C ASN A 252 19.40 -16.78 5.16
N GLY A 253 20.45 -17.09 4.41
CA GLY A 253 21.16 -18.38 4.45
C GLY A 253 20.54 -19.50 3.59
N LEU A 254 19.70 -19.14 2.61
CA LEU A 254 19.13 -20.08 1.64
C LEU A 254 19.75 -19.93 0.24
#